data_05899d641f9ac5327b542f0d64349334
#
_entry.id   05899d641f9ac5327b542f0d64349334
#
_cell.length_a   1.000
_cell.length_b   1.000
_cell.length_c   1.000
_cell.angle_alpha   90.00
_cell.angle_beta   90.00
_cell.angle_gamma   90.00
#
_symmetry.space_group_name_H-M   'P 1'
#
loop_
_entity.id
_entity.type
_entity.pdbx_description
1 polymer ?
#
loop_
_entity_poly.entity_id
_entity_poly.type
_entity_poly.pdbx_seq_one_letter_code
_entity_poly.pdbx_strand_id
1 'polypeptide(L)'
;ASIWQALQYCGAHRIGHGVRLVEDLEEGAEGRLAQYVLDHRIPLELCLSSNIHTGATESFETHPFPVLWEGGYRVTLNTDNRLMSATTMTAEYQLAHEHYGLNLNDLEKLAINGMKSAFAPYSERIRLIYDAIKPGYAVLRDELGIPERHPHHRS
;
A
#
# COMPACT_ATOMS: atom_id res chain seq x y z
N ALA A 1 -4.79 11.90 -16.24
CA ALA A 1 -5.02 13.33 -15.99
C ALA A 1 -5.35 13.60 -14.53
N SER A 2 -6.23 12.81 -13.88
CA SER A 2 -6.73 13.10 -12.53
C SER A 2 -5.67 13.04 -11.41
N ILE A 3 -4.77 12.05 -11.42
CA ILE A 3 -3.71 11.94 -10.41
C ILE A 3 -2.75 13.14 -10.49
N TRP A 4 -2.33 13.51 -11.70
CA TRP A 4 -1.48 14.67 -11.92
C TRP A 4 -2.13 15.96 -11.41
N GLN A 5 -3.40 16.16 -11.71
CA GLN A 5 -4.17 17.33 -11.26
C GLN A 5 -4.30 17.36 -9.74
N ALA A 6 -4.59 16.22 -9.11
CA ALA A 6 -4.66 16.11 -7.66
C ALA A 6 -3.35 16.55 -6.98
N LEU A 7 -2.21 16.13 -7.53
CA LEU A 7 -0.91 16.49 -7.00
C LEU A 7 -0.54 17.96 -7.28
N GLN A 8 -0.69 18.43 -8.52
CA GLN A 8 -0.20 19.74 -8.96
C GLN A 8 -1.10 20.90 -8.56
N TYR A 9 -2.42 20.71 -8.62
CA TYR A 9 -3.37 21.80 -8.36
C TYR A 9 -4.07 21.69 -7.00
N CYS A 10 -4.26 20.50 -6.49
CA CYS A 10 -4.98 20.30 -5.24
C CYS A 10 -4.05 20.04 -4.03
N GLY A 11 -2.74 19.89 -4.25
CA GLY A 11 -1.77 19.62 -3.17
C GLY A 11 -2.05 18.32 -2.43
N ALA A 12 -2.52 17.28 -3.14
CA ALA A 12 -2.83 16.00 -2.51
C ALA A 12 -1.57 15.36 -1.91
N HIS A 13 -1.66 14.95 -0.65
CA HIS A 13 -0.57 14.27 0.07
C HIS A 13 -0.65 12.74 -0.04
N ARG A 14 -1.80 12.22 -0.47
CA ARG A 14 -2.09 10.78 -0.69
C ARG A 14 -3.04 10.65 -1.86
N ILE A 15 -2.98 9.53 -2.55
CA ILE A 15 -3.85 9.23 -3.69
C ILE A 15 -4.74 8.05 -3.34
N GLY A 16 -6.05 8.32 -3.24
CA GLY A 16 -7.05 7.28 -3.07
C GLY A 16 -7.15 6.39 -4.30
N HIS A 17 -7.20 5.10 -4.09
CA HIS A 17 -7.15 4.02 -5.08
C HIS A 17 -5.84 4.00 -5.88
N GLY A 18 -5.54 4.99 -6.71
CA GLY A 18 -4.28 5.13 -7.44
C GLY A 18 -3.99 4.06 -8.50
N VAL A 19 -4.95 3.16 -8.77
CA VAL A 19 -4.78 2.01 -9.68
C VAL A 19 -4.38 2.42 -11.10
N ARG A 20 -4.81 3.57 -11.56
CA ARG A 20 -4.48 4.08 -12.91
C ARG A 20 -3.05 4.61 -13.04
N LEU A 21 -2.26 4.62 -11.98
CA LEU A 21 -0.86 5.01 -12.06
C LEU A 21 -0.05 4.08 -12.97
N VAL A 22 -0.46 2.81 -13.08
CA VAL A 22 0.19 1.83 -13.96
C VAL A 22 0.09 2.20 -15.44
N GLU A 23 -0.95 2.93 -15.85
CA GLU A 23 -1.07 3.43 -17.24
C GLU A 23 0.14 4.31 -17.63
N ASP A 24 0.70 5.06 -16.68
CA ASP A 24 1.87 5.91 -16.89
C ASP A 24 3.19 5.07 -16.97
N LEU A 25 3.18 3.85 -16.43
CA LEU A 25 4.30 2.90 -16.52
C LEU A 25 4.32 2.16 -17.87
N GLU A 26 3.16 1.94 -18.49
CA GLU A 26 3.01 1.19 -19.75
C GLU A 26 3.42 2.02 -20.98
N GLU A 27 3.42 3.34 -20.90
CA GLU A 27 3.79 4.24 -22.01
C GLU A 27 5.29 4.27 -22.35
N GLY A 28 6.07 3.35 -21.77
CA GLY A 28 7.36 2.89 -22.34
C GLY A 28 8.58 3.74 -22.06
N ALA A 29 8.54 4.68 -21.17
CA ALA A 29 9.68 5.30 -20.52
C ALA A 29 9.19 5.88 -19.21
N GLU A 30 9.66 5.33 -18.13
CA GLU A 30 9.57 5.93 -16.81
C GLU A 30 8.58 7.11 -16.75
N GLY A 31 7.29 6.82 -16.70
CA GLY A 31 6.24 7.84 -16.76
C GLY A 31 6.55 8.93 -15.77
N ARG A 32 6.61 10.17 -16.19
CA ARG A 32 7.01 11.30 -15.32
C ARG A 32 6.17 11.39 -14.07
N LEU A 33 4.90 10.98 -14.15
CA LEU A 33 3.99 10.97 -13.02
C LEU A 33 4.31 9.81 -12.07
N ALA A 34 4.54 8.62 -12.60
CA ALA A 34 4.89 7.45 -11.81
C ALA A 34 6.23 7.67 -11.08
N GLN A 35 7.24 8.19 -11.78
CA GLN A 35 8.52 8.53 -11.18
C GLN A 35 8.38 9.60 -10.09
N TYR A 36 7.57 10.65 -10.33
CA TYR A 36 7.31 11.68 -9.33
C TYR A 36 6.66 11.09 -8.06
N VAL A 37 5.66 10.22 -8.23
CA VAL A 37 4.98 9.54 -7.10
C VAL A 37 5.95 8.67 -6.31
N LEU A 38 6.84 7.97 -7.01
CA LEU A 38 7.85 7.11 -6.40
C LEU A 38 8.89 7.92 -5.61
N ASP A 39 9.50 8.94 -6.22
CA ASP A 39 10.56 9.77 -5.64
C ASP A 39 10.07 10.54 -4.41
N HIS A 40 8.87 11.10 -4.50
CA HIS A 40 8.26 11.84 -3.40
C HIS A 40 7.59 10.95 -2.36
N ARG A 41 7.62 9.63 -2.54
CA ARG A 41 7.03 8.65 -1.62
C ARG A 41 5.55 8.92 -1.35
N ILE A 42 4.81 9.40 -2.37
CA ILE A 42 3.38 9.70 -2.24
C ILE A 42 2.61 8.40 -2.02
N PRO A 43 1.83 8.29 -0.94
CA PRO A 43 1.07 7.08 -0.63
C PRO A 43 -0.03 6.82 -1.64
N LEU A 44 -0.15 5.55 -2.05
CA LEU A 44 -1.23 5.02 -2.84
C LEU A 44 -2.13 4.17 -1.93
N GLU A 45 -3.35 4.61 -1.72
CA GLU A 45 -4.32 3.97 -0.83
C GLU A 45 -5.15 2.95 -1.63
N LEU A 46 -4.62 1.72 -1.78
CA LEU A 46 -5.30 0.67 -2.53
C LEU A 46 -6.36 -0.01 -1.66
N CYS A 47 -7.50 -0.29 -2.27
CA CYS A 47 -8.68 -0.89 -1.64
C CYS A 47 -9.10 -2.08 -2.49
N LEU A 48 -8.53 -3.27 -2.23
CA LEU A 48 -8.63 -4.43 -3.13
C LEU A 48 -10.09 -4.80 -3.44
N SER A 49 -10.89 -5.03 -2.40
CA SER A 49 -12.29 -5.37 -2.56
C SER A 49 -13.09 -4.27 -3.25
N SER A 50 -12.89 -3.01 -2.85
CA SER A 50 -13.60 -1.87 -3.44
C SER A 50 -13.24 -1.66 -4.90
N ASN A 51 -11.97 -1.81 -5.27
CA ASN A 51 -11.52 -1.64 -6.65
C ASN A 51 -12.20 -2.62 -7.61
N ILE A 52 -12.45 -3.86 -7.16
CA ILE A 52 -13.19 -4.86 -7.92
C ILE A 52 -14.68 -4.54 -7.94
N HIS A 53 -15.29 -4.25 -6.79
CA HIS A 53 -16.71 -3.96 -6.70
C HIS A 53 -17.11 -2.73 -7.51
N THR A 54 -16.25 -1.74 -7.62
CA THR A 54 -16.50 -0.52 -8.42
C THR A 54 -16.14 -0.67 -9.89
N GLY A 55 -15.52 -1.80 -10.27
CA GLY A 55 -15.04 -2.02 -11.63
C GLY A 55 -13.79 -1.19 -11.98
N ALA A 56 -13.10 -0.66 -10.99
CA ALA A 56 -11.81 0.02 -11.22
C ALA A 56 -10.72 -0.96 -11.67
N THR A 57 -10.87 -2.23 -11.28
CA THR A 57 -10.12 -3.39 -11.79
C THR A 57 -11.07 -4.54 -12.04
N GLU A 58 -10.76 -5.42 -13.00
CA GLU A 58 -11.63 -6.52 -13.39
C GLU A 58 -11.60 -7.68 -12.37
N SER A 59 -10.41 -7.98 -11.84
CA SER A 59 -10.20 -9.08 -10.90
C SER A 59 -8.96 -8.84 -10.03
N PHE A 60 -8.70 -9.72 -9.06
CA PHE A 60 -7.47 -9.68 -8.25
C PHE A 60 -6.23 -9.97 -9.10
N GLU A 61 -6.34 -10.83 -10.11
CA GLU A 61 -5.22 -11.20 -10.99
C GLU A 61 -4.77 -10.01 -11.87
N THR A 62 -5.71 -9.16 -12.29
CA THR A 62 -5.43 -7.97 -13.11
C THR A 62 -5.21 -6.70 -12.28
N HIS A 63 -5.35 -6.80 -10.96
CA HIS A 63 -5.17 -5.66 -10.08
C HIS A 63 -3.72 -5.18 -10.07
N PRO A 64 -3.44 -3.87 -10.19
CA PRO A 64 -2.08 -3.33 -10.29
C PRO A 64 -1.28 -3.37 -8.98
N PHE A 65 -1.85 -3.90 -7.91
CA PHE A 65 -1.18 -3.99 -6.61
C PHE A 65 0.23 -4.62 -6.70
N PRO A 66 0.45 -5.79 -7.35
CA PRO A 66 1.78 -6.39 -7.42
C PRO A 66 2.79 -5.48 -8.10
N VAL A 67 2.44 -4.89 -9.24
CA VAL A 67 3.31 -3.99 -10.01
C VAL A 67 3.75 -2.80 -9.17
N LEU A 68 2.80 -2.17 -8.46
CA LEU A 68 3.08 -1.02 -7.61
C LEU A 68 3.88 -1.41 -6.35
N TRP A 69 3.59 -2.57 -5.76
CA TRP A 69 4.30 -3.08 -4.60
C TRP A 69 5.76 -3.43 -4.90
N GLU A 70 5.98 -4.20 -5.96
CA GLU A 70 7.31 -4.62 -6.43
C GLU A 70 8.13 -3.43 -6.96
N GLY A 71 7.46 -2.47 -7.61
CA GLY A 71 8.06 -1.20 -8.04
C GLY A 71 8.49 -0.29 -6.89
N GLY A 72 8.21 -0.65 -5.64
CA GLY A 72 8.68 0.07 -4.46
C GLY A 72 7.85 1.30 -4.10
N TYR A 73 6.68 1.48 -4.69
CA TYR A 73 5.76 2.55 -4.33
C TYR A 73 5.31 2.43 -2.87
N ARG A 74 4.94 3.55 -2.27
CA ARG A 74 4.38 3.54 -0.92
C ARG A 74 2.91 3.13 -0.97
N VAL A 75 2.67 1.84 -1.12
CA VAL A 75 1.33 1.25 -1.09
C VAL A 75 0.84 1.10 0.33
N THR A 76 -0.43 1.39 0.55
CA THR A 76 -1.18 1.06 1.76
C THR A 76 -2.42 0.25 1.40
N LEU A 77 -2.90 -0.62 2.29
CA LEU A 77 -4.19 -1.29 2.17
C LEU A 77 -5.24 -0.55 2.97
N ASN A 78 -6.43 -0.44 2.40
CA ASN A 78 -7.55 0.27 3.01
C ASN A 78 -8.86 -0.44 2.66
N THR A 79 -9.87 -0.30 3.51
CA THR A 79 -11.16 -0.94 3.30
C THR A 79 -12.09 -0.16 2.37
N ASP A 80 -11.84 1.14 2.22
CA ASP A 80 -12.82 2.08 1.67
C ASP A 80 -14.15 1.98 2.45
N ASN A 81 -15.28 1.99 1.78
CA ASN A 81 -16.58 1.86 2.42
C ASN A 81 -16.84 0.41 2.84
N ARG A 82 -16.63 0.13 4.13
CA ARG A 82 -16.75 -1.21 4.70
C ARG A 82 -18.11 -1.85 4.53
N LEU A 83 -19.17 -1.05 4.54
CA LEU A 83 -20.54 -1.56 4.38
C LEU A 83 -20.79 -1.96 2.92
N MET A 84 -20.40 -1.11 1.97
CA MET A 84 -20.62 -1.39 0.56
C MET A 84 -19.77 -2.53 0.03
N SER A 85 -18.51 -2.63 0.50
CA SER A 85 -17.60 -3.70 0.08
C SER A 85 -17.66 -4.94 0.98
N ALA A 86 -18.48 -4.93 2.04
CA ALA A 86 -18.61 -6.00 3.01
C ALA A 86 -17.25 -6.53 3.53
N THR A 87 -16.28 -5.62 3.76
CA THR A 87 -14.89 -5.97 4.07
C THR A 87 -14.43 -5.41 5.42
N THR A 88 -13.30 -5.91 5.88
CA THR A 88 -12.57 -5.45 7.07
C THR A 88 -11.09 -5.29 6.72
N MET A 89 -10.31 -4.58 7.56
CA MET A 89 -8.86 -4.52 7.36
C MET A 89 -8.24 -5.91 7.35
N THR A 90 -8.66 -6.81 8.23
CA THR A 90 -8.16 -8.19 8.26
C THR A 90 -8.44 -8.90 6.94
N ALA A 91 -9.65 -8.74 6.37
CA ALA A 91 -9.99 -9.32 5.07
C ALA A 91 -9.11 -8.76 3.95
N GLU A 92 -8.87 -7.45 3.89
CA GLU A 92 -7.99 -6.85 2.88
C GLU A 92 -6.55 -7.39 2.99
N TYR A 93 -6.02 -7.57 4.21
CA TYR A 93 -4.71 -8.18 4.43
C TYR A 93 -4.68 -9.66 4.04
N GLN A 94 -5.76 -10.41 4.33
CA GLN A 94 -5.90 -11.79 3.92
C GLN A 94 -5.93 -11.92 2.39
N LEU A 95 -6.71 -11.10 1.70
CA LEU A 95 -6.73 -11.04 0.24
C LEU A 95 -5.34 -10.76 -0.35
N ALA A 96 -4.60 -9.83 0.24
CA ALA A 96 -3.24 -9.53 -0.20
C ALA A 96 -2.28 -10.72 0.00
N HIS A 97 -2.44 -11.47 1.07
CA HIS A 97 -1.69 -12.71 1.28
C HIS A 97 -2.08 -13.79 0.28
N GLU A 98 -3.38 -14.07 0.12
CA GLU A 98 -3.90 -15.16 -0.72
C GLU A 98 -3.64 -14.95 -2.22
N HIS A 99 -3.87 -13.73 -2.72
CA HIS A 99 -3.75 -13.44 -4.15
C HIS A 99 -2.34 -13.03 -4.59
N TYR A 100 -1.57 -12.38 -3.70
CA TYR A 100 -0.26 -11.82 -4.08
C TYR A 100 0.91 -12.45 -3.30
N GLY A 101 0.65 -13.46 -2.46
CA GLY A 101 1.70 -14.19 -1.75
C GLY A 101 2.46 -13.35 -0.72
N LEU A 102 1.88 -12.25 -0.22
CA LEU A 102 2.54 -11.41 0.77
C LEU A 102 2.77 -12.19 2.06
N ASN A 103 3.99 -12.20 2.54
CA ASN A 103 4.35 -12.81 3.81
C ASN A 103 4.22 -11.82 4.97
N LEU A 104 4.43 -12.31 6.19
CA LEU A 104 4.28 -11.50 7.41
C LEU A 104 5.12 -10.22 7.40
N ASN A 105 6.34 -10.25 6.84
CA ASN A 105 7.19 -9.07 6.76
C ASN A 105 6.64 -8.03 5.75
N ASP A 106 6.00 -8.49 4.69
CA ASP A 106 5.32 -7.61 3.71
C ASP A 106 4.09 -6.95 4.35
N LEU A 107 3.31 -7.73 5.12
CA LEU A 107 2.15 -7.23 5.85
C LEU A 107 2.56 -6.18 6.90
N GLU A 108 3.66 -6.41 7.64
CA GLU A 108 4.24 -5.40 8.54
C GLU A 108 4.62 -4.11 7.78
N LYS A 109 5.28 -4.25 6.63
CA LYS A 109 5.66 -3.10 5.80
C LYS A 109 4.43 -2.30 5.33
N LEU A 110 3.34 -2.98 4.95
CA LEU A 110 2.06 -2.33 4.63
C LEU A 110 1.48 -1.57 5.81
N ALA A 111 1.46 -2.17 7.01
CA ALA A 111 0.99 -1.53 8.23
C ALA A 111 1.82 -0.28 8.57
N ILE A 112 3.15 -0.38 8.46
CA ILE A 112 4.06 0.76 8.67
C ILE A 112 3.85 1.84 7.60
N ASN A 113 3.64 1.49 6.33
CA ASN A 113 3.32 2.44 5.28
C ASN A 113 2.03 3.19 5.59
N GLY A 114 0.99 2.49 6.02
CA GLY A 114 -0.29 3.08 6.45
C GLY A 114 -0.09 4.09 7.58
N MET A 115 0.64 3.69 8.62
CA MET A 115 0.91 4.57 9.77
C MET A 115 1.75 5.78 9.37
N LYS A 116 2.79 5.61 8.55
CA LYS A 116 3.61 6.72 8.02
C LYS A 116 2.81 7.71 7.17
N SER A 117 1.72 7.25 6.57
CA SER A 117 0.86 8.03 5.69
C SER A 117 -0.36 8.64 6.38
N ALA A 118 -0.61 8.30 7.65
CA ALA A 118 -1.74 8.79 8.42
C ALA A 118 -1.66 10.31 8.68
N PHE A 119 -2.81 10.98 8.73
CA PHE A 119 -2.92 12.40 9.13
C PHE A 119 -2.90 12.60 10.66
N ALA A 120 -2.08 11.83 11.34
CA ALA A 120 -1.82 11.96 12.76
C ALA A 120 -0.50 12.73 13.02
N PRO A 121 -0.31 13.33 14.19
CA PRO A 121 0.95 13.97 14.57
C PRO A 121 2.15 13.03 14.41
N TYR A 122 3.30 13.57 14.02
CA TYR A 122 4.51 12.77 13.77
C TYR A 122 4.88 11.90 14.97
N SER A 123 4.89 12.49 16.17
CA SER A 123 5.22 11.77 17.42
C SER A 123 4.30 10.57 17.68
N GLU A 124 3.00 10.75 17.42
CA GLU A 124 2.02 9.67 17.58
C GLU A 124 2.24 8.54 16.56
N ARG A 125 2.48 8.88 15.29
CA ARG A 125 2.79 7.89 14.26
C ARG A 125 4.04 7.09 14.60
N ILE A 126 5.10 7.75 15.04
CA ILE A 126 6.34 7.08 15.45
C ILE A 126 6.11 6.19 16.66
N ARG A 127 5.43 6.69 17.68
CA ARG A 127 5.07 5.90 18.86
C ARG A 127 4.31 4.63 18.48
N LEU A 128 3.27 4.73 17.66
CA LEU A 128 2.49 3.56 17.25
C LEU A 128 3.31 2.57 16.40
N ILE A 129 4.22 3.04 15.57
CA ILE A 129 5.10 2.16 14.79
C ILE A 129 6.02 1.36 15.71
N TYR A 130 6.66 2.01 16.69
CA TYR A 130 7.70 1.37 17.49
C TYR A 130 7.17 0.68 18.76
N ASP A 131 6.04 1.14 19.32
CA ASP A 131 5.49 0.60 20.57
C ASP A 131 4.33 -0.40 20.32
N ALA A 132 3.75 -0.43 19.12
CA ALA A 132 2.64 -1.32 18.82
C ALA A 132 2.87 -2.20 17.58
N ILE A 133 3.09 -1.59 16.38
CA ILE A 133 3.17 -2.35 15.13
C ILE A 133 4.37 -3.29 15.14
N LYS A 134 5.57 -2.77 15.29
CA LYS A 134 6.79 -3.60 15.27
C LYS A 134 6.82 -4.67 16.35
N PRO A 135 6.54 -4.37 17.63
CA PRO A 135 6.48 -5.40 18.66
C PRO A 135 5.41 -6.47 18.39
N GLY A 136 4.22 -6.06 17.93
CA GLY A 136 3.16 -7.01 17.58
C GLY A 136 3.59 -7.98 16.48
N TYR A 137 4.21 -7.49 15.42
CA TYR A 137 4.73 -8.36 14.36
C TYR A 137 5.94 -9.20 14.80
N ALA A 138 6.76 -8.73 15.75
CA ALA A 138 7.84 -9.53 16.33
C ALA A 138 7.28 -10.75 17.09
N VAL A 139 6.26 -10.54 17.91
CA VAL A 139 5.57 -11.65 18.62
C VAL A 139 5.00 -12.66 17.62
N LEU A 140 4.31 -12.20 16.58
CA LEU A 140 3.76 -13.09 15.55
C LEU A 140 4.86 -13.88 14.82
N ARG A 141 6.01 -13.28 14.54
CA ARG A 141 7.15 -13.99 13.93
C ARG A 141 7.67 -15.10 14.84
N ASP A 142 7.82 -14.81 16.12
CA ASP A 142 8.28 -15.79 17.11
C ASP A 142 7.30 -16.96 17.24
N GLU A 143 6.00 -16.68 17.32
CA GLU A 143 4.94 -17.71 17.39
C GLU A 143 4.88 -18.60 16.15
N LEU A 144 5.15 -18.03 14.97
CA LEU A 144 5.10 -18.73 13.68
C LEU A 144 6.45 -19.30 13.24
N GLY A 145 7.53 -19.06 13.98
CA GLY A 145 8.88 -19.50 13.63
C GLY A 145 9.42 -18.83 12.35
N ILE A 146 9.00 -17.61 12.05
CA ILE A 146 9.40 -16.87 10.85
C ILE A 146 10.59 -15.97 11.19
N PRO A 147 11.75 -16.09 10.52
CA PRO A 147 12.91 -15.25 10.80
C PRO A 147 12.67 -13.79 10.38
N GLU A 148 13.25 -12.86 11.14
CA GLU A 148 13.31 -11.45 10.75
C GLU A 148 14.09 -11.31 9.43
N ARG A 149 13.52 -10.56 8.45
CA ARG A 149 14.31 -10.18 7.28
C ARG A 149 15.35 -9.14 7.71
N HIS A 150 16.62 -9.54 7.72
CA HIS A 150 17.68 -8.53 7.72
C HIS A 150 17.51 -7.64 6.47
N PRO A 151 17.57 -6.32 6.60
CA PRO A 151 17.56 -5.44 5.45
C PRO A 151 18.76 -5.80 4.57
N HIS A 152 18.50 -6.46 3.43
CA HIS A 152 19.53 -6.62 2.43
C HIS A 152 19.96 -5.21 2.01
N HIS A 153 21.20 -4.87 2.29
CA HIS A 153 21.88 -3.77 1.62
C HIS A 153 21.72 -4.00 0.11
N ARG A 154 20.95 -3.15 -0.55
CA ARG A 154 21.01 -3.05 -2.02
C ARG A 154 22.42 -2.54 -2.33
N SER A 155 23.28 -3.44 -2.80
CA SER A 155 24.54 -3.09 -3.48
C SER A 155 24.25 -2.41 -4.80
#